data_e9f0ad55506b0bc82bd2f66f6dffce6a
#
_entry.id   e9f0ad55506b0bc82bd2f66f6dffce6a
#
_cell.length_a   1.000
_cell.length_b   1.000
_cell.length_c   1.000
_cell.angle_alpha   90.00
_cell.angle_beta   90.00
_cell.angle_gamma   90.00
#
_symmetry.space_group_name_H-M   'P 1'
#
loop_
_entity.id
_entity.type
_entity.pdbx_description
1 polymer ?
#
loop_
_entity_poly.entity_id
_entity_poly.type
_entity_poly.pdbx_seq_one_letter_code
_entity_poly.pdbx_strand_id
1 'polypeptide(L)' 'MNDIKNKALKKLNREQETAQYIADMLIELRNMAKSAALTTLFGLLELSFCEAFSIANKVKIPDGEIEKLKQLVRAASEE' A
#
# COMPACT_ATOMS: atom_id res chain seq x y z
N MET A 1 29.95 -6.60 17.71
CA MET A 1 28.68 -6.05 18.20
C MET A 1 27.91 -5.24 17.19
N ASN A 2 28.61 -4.51 16.34
CA ASN A 2 27.96 -3.70 15.31
C ASN A 2 27.35 -4.51 14.18
N ASP A 3 27.82 -5.74 13.97
CA ASP A 3 27.40 -6.59 12.85
C ASP A 3 25.95 -7.01 12.93
N ILE A 4 25.44 -7.27 14.14
CA ILE A 4 24.04 -7.68 14.32
C ILE A 4 23.10 -6.50 14.03
N LYS A 5 23.45 -5.31 14.53
CA LYS A 5 22.67 -4.11 14.25
C LYS A 5 22.68 -3.75 12.77
N ASN A 6 23.85 -3.89 12.12
CA ASN A 6 23.99 -3.59 10.71
C ASN A 6 23.17 -4.54 9.85
N LYS A 7 23.11 -5.83 10.21
CA LYS A 7 22.30 -6.81 9.48
C LYS A 7 20.82 -6.53 9.64
N ALA A 8 20.39 -6.18 10.87
CA ALA A 8 19.00 -5.83 11.13
C ALA A 8 18.59 -4.56 10.38
N LEU A 9 19.45 -3.54 10.37
CA LEU A 9 19.21 -2.30 9.66
C LEU A 9 19.15 -2.52 8.15
N LYS A 10 20.04 -3.35 7.61
CA LYS A 10 20.02 -3.70 6.17
C LYS A 10 18.74 -4.41 5.79
N LYS A 11 18.27 -5.33 6.64
CA LYS A 11 17.02 -6.04 6.39
C LYS A 11 15.83 -5.08 6.38
N LEU A 12 15.77 -4.18 7.38
CA LEU A 12 14.71 -3.18 7.45
C LEU A 12 14.73 -2.26 6.24
N ASN A 13 15.94 -1.82 5.81
CA ASN A 13 16.08 -0.98 4.64
C ASN A 13 15.61 -1.67 3.37
N ARG A 14 15.91 -2.97 3.23
CA ARG A 14 15.46 -3.73 2.08
C ARG A 14 13.94 -3.86 2.05
N GLU A 15 13.35 -4.14 3.21
CA GLU A 15 11.90 -4.22 3.30
C GLU A 15 11.26 -2.89 2.94
N GLN A 16 11.82 -1.79 3.45
CA GLN A 16 11.32 -0.46 3.13
C GLN A 16 11.51 -0.11 1.66
N GLU A 17 12.66 -0.43 1.08
CA GLU A 17 12.91 -0.18 -0.33
C GLU A 17 11.97 -0.99 -1.22
N THR A 18 11.77 -2.25 -0.88
CA THR A 18 10.85 -3.11 -1.62
C THR A 18 9.43 -2.57 -1.52
N ALA A 19 9.01 -2.20 -0.31
CA ALA A 19 7.68 -1.64 -0.10
C ALA A 19 7.49 -0.32 -0.85
N GLN A 20 8.53 0.51 -0.91
CA GLN A 20 8.47 1.76 -1.66
C GLN A 20 8.32 1.51 -3.16
N TYR A 21 9.05 0.54 -3.68
CA TYR A 21 8.93 0.15 -5.09
C TYR A 21 7.52 -0.34 -5.40
N ILE A 22 6.98 -1.19 -4.52
CA ILE A 22 5.62 -1.70 -4.68
C ILE A 22 4.62 -0.54 -4.63
N ALA A 23 4.79 0.39 -3.68
CA ALA A 23 3.90 1.54 -3.57
C ALA A 23 3.92 2.38 -4.84
N ASP A 24 5.10 2.62 -5.41
CA ASP A 24 5.22 3.40 -6.65
C ASP A 24 4.50 2.71 -7.82
N MET A 25 4.65 1.40 -7.94
CA MET A 25 3.96 0.63 -8.97
C MET A 25 2.44 0.63 -8.76
N LEU A 26 2.02 0.55 -7.50
CA LEU A 26 0.59 0.55 -7.16
C LEU A 26 -0.08 1.89 -7.49
N ILE A 27 0.65 3.00 -7.37
CA ILE A 27 0.13 4.31 -7.78
C ILE A 27 -0.22 4.31 -9.27
N GLU A 28 0.68 3.79 -10.09
CA GLU A 28 0.45 3.74 -11.53
C GLU A 28 -0.71 2.82 -11.89
N LEU A 29 -0.74 1.63 -11.29
CA LEU A 29 -1.82 0.67 -11.53
C LEU A 29 -3.17 1.23 -11.07
N ARG A 30 -3.17 1.89 -9.92
CA ARG A 30 -4.38 2.54 -9.39
C ARG A 30 -4.91 3.59 -10.37
N ASN A 31 -4.02 4.41 -10.91
CA ASN A 31 -4.42 5.44 -11.86
C ASN A 31 -4.99 4.83 -13.15
N MET A 32 -4.41 3.72 -13.61
CA MET A 32 -4.95 2.99 -14.75
C MET A 32 -6.35 2.46 -14.48
N ALA A 33 -6.55 1.87 -13.29
CA ALA A 33 -7.86 1.36 -12.89
C ALA A 33 -8.90 2.48 -12.82
N LYS A 34 -8.50 3.65 -12.30
CA LYS A 34 -9.37 4.82 -12.22
C LYS A 34 -9.78 5.29 -13.62
N SER A 35 -8.82 5.37 -14.53
CA SER A 35 -9.08 5.81 -15.90
C SER A 35 -10.02 4.86 -16.65
N ALA A 36 -9.95 3.57 -16.34
CA ALA A 36 -10.80 2.55 -16.94
C ALA A 36 -12.12 2.34 -16.20
N ALA A 37 -12.39 3.15 -15.17
CA ALA A 37 -13.60 3.08 -14.34
C ALA A 37 -13.76 1.71 -13.64
N LEU A 38 -12.65 1.07 -13.30
CA LEU A 38 -12.65 -0.20 -12.59
C LEU A 38 -12.68 0.05 -11.08
N THR A 39 -13.86 0.39 -10.57
CA THR A 39 -14.02 0.92 -9.21
C THR A 39 -13.55 -0.03 -8.11
N THR A 40 -13.95 -1.30 -8.20
CA THR A 40 -13.54 -2.30 -7.19
C THR A 40 -12.03 -2.50 -7.21
N LEU A 41 -11.47 -2.63 -8.40
CA LEU A 41 -10.02 -2.81 -8.55
C LEU A 41 -9.26 -1.58 -8.05
N PHE A 42 -9.76 -0.38 -8.37
CA PHE A 42 -9.17 0.86 -7.85
C PHE A 42 -9.11 0.84 -6.33
N GLY A 43 -10.21 0.47 -5.66
CA GLY A 43 -10.26 0.41 -4.20
C GLY A 43 -9.29 -0.60 -3.61
N LEU A 44 -9.16 -1.77 -4.24
CA LEU A 44 -8.21 -2.79 -3.79
C LEU A 44 -6.77 -2.33 -3.94
N LEU A 45 -6.47 -1.67 -5.06
CA LEU A 45 -5.13 -1.13 -5.29
C LEU A 45 -4.81 -0.01 -4.32
N GLU A 46 -5.81 0.82 -3.98
CA GLU A 46 -5.64 1.88 -2.99
C GLU A 46 -5.34 1.31 -1.60
N LEU A 47 -6.04 0.25 -1.20
CA LEU A 47 -5.77 -0.43 0.07
C LEU A 47 -4.35 -1.01 0.09
N SER A 48 -3.96 -1.63 -1.02
CA SER A 48 -2.61 -2.20 -1.15
C SER A 48 -1.55 -1.10 -1.09
N PHE A 49 -1.82 0.04 -1.74
CA PHE A 49 -0.93 1.19 -1.69
C PHE A 49 -0.75 1.69 -0.25
N CYS A 50 -1.85 1.82 0.49
CA CYS A 50 -1.78 2.26 1.88
C CYS A 50 -0.90 1.34 2.72
N GLU A 51 -1.04 0.03 2.53
CA GLU A 51 -0.21 -0.94 3.26
C GLU A 51 1.26 -0.81 2.88
N ALA A 52 1.55 -0.77 1.59
CA ALA A 52 2.93 -0.65 1.12
C ALA A 52 3.57 0.67 1.57
N PHE A 53 2.82 1.76 1.49
CA PHE A 53 3.28 3.07 1.93
C PHE A 53 3.59 3.08 3.42
N SER A 54 2.72 2.47 4.22
CA SER A 54 2.91 2.42 5.67
C SER A 54 4.18 1.66 6.03
N ILE A 55 4.47 0.56 5.35
CA ILE A 55 5.70 -0.21 5.55
C ILE A 55 6.92 0.61 5.12
N ALA A 56 6.86 1.21 3.94
CA ALA A 56 7.98 1.97 3.38
C ALA A 56 8.37 3.16 4.24
N ASN A 57 7.39 3.83 4.82
CA ASN A 57 7.60 5.07 5.57
C ASN A 57 7.42 4.91 7.08
N LYS A 58 7.10 3.70 7.54
CA LYS A 58 6.82 3.41 8.95
C LYS A 58 5.75 4.34 9.52
N VAL A 59 4.74 4.63 8.72
CA VAL A 59 3.63 5.50 9.10
C VAL A 59 2.38 4.65 9.26
N LYS A 60 1.60 4.92 10.29
CA LYS A 60 0.33 4.23 10.48
C LYS A 60 -0.77 4.99 9.76
N ILE A 61 -1.45 4.31 8.84
CA ILE A 61 -2.62 4.88 8.17
C ILE A 61 -3.79 4.85 9.17
N PRO A 62 -4.54 5.96 9.31
CA PRO A 62 -5.69 5.99 10.23
C PRO A 62 -6.71 4.91 9.87
N ASP A 63 -7.22 4.21 10.90
CA ASP A 63 -8.18 3.12 10.72
C ASP A 63 -9.45 3.57 9.99
N GLY A 64 -9.87 4.82 10.20
CA GLY A 64 -11.03 5.37 9.50
C GLY A 64 -10.86 5.42 8.00
N GLU A 65 -9.67 5.74 7.53
CA GLU A 65 -9.38 5.76 6.09
C GLU A 65 -9.45 4.36 5.49
N ILE A 66 -8.88 3.38 6.19
CA ILE A 66 -8.90 1.98 5.75
C ILE A 66 -10.34 1.47 5.68
N GLU A 67 -11.16 1.80 6.70
CA GLU A 67 -12.56 1.38 6.73
C GLU A 67 -13.35 1.99 5.58
N LYS A 68 -13.12 3.28 5.27
CA LYS A 68 -13.77 3.93 4.14
C LYS A 68 -13.45 3.22 2.83
N LEU A 69 -12.19 2.85 2.62
CA LEU A 69 -11.77 2.16 1.42
C LEU A 69 -12.38 0.77 1.33
N LYS A 70 -12.44 0.05 2.46
CA LYS A 70 -13.07 -1.28 2.50
C LYS A 70 -14.56 -1.20 2.18
N GLN A 71 -15.25 -0.20 2.71
CA GLN A 71 -16.68 0.00 2.43
C GLN A 71 -16.91 0.32 0.96
N LEU A 72 -16.03 1.13 0.37
CA LEU A 72 -16.12 1.46 -1.04
C LEU A 72 -15.97 0.21 -1.91
N VAL A 73 -15.01 -0.65 -1.58
CA VAL A 73 -14.79 -1.90 -2.31
C VAL A 73 -16.00 -2.82 -2.20
N ARG A 74 -16.58 -2.94 -0.99
CA ARG A 74 -17.78 -3.76 -0.78
C ARG A 74 -18.95 -3.25 -1.59
N ALA A 75 -19.21 -1.95 -1.55
CA ALA A 75 -20.32 -1.35 -2.27
C ALA A 75 -20.19 -1.59 -3.77
N ALA A 76 -18.99 -1.42 -4.32
CA ALA A 76 -18.73 -1.64 -5.73
C ALA A 76 -18.85 -3.13 -6.11
N SER A 77 -18.49 -4.03 -5.20
CA SER A 77 -18.55 -5.47 -5.45
C SER A 77 -19.97 -6.01 -5.45
N GLU A 78 -20.89 -5.36 -4.74
CA GLU A 78 -22.30 -5.78 -4.66
C GLU A 78 -23.10 -5.39 -5.90
N GLU A 79 -22.56 -4.50 -6.71
CA GLU A 79 -23.19 -4.12 -7.98
C GLU A 79 -22.89 -5.11 -9.09
#